data_ab2901313dc33168cd62b697809b3289
#
_entry.id   ab2901313dc33168cd62b697809b3289
#
_cell.length_a   1.000
_cell.length_b   1.000
_cell.length_c   1.000
_cell.angle_alpha   90.00
_cell.angle_beta   90.00
_cell.angle_gamma   90.00
#
_symmetry.space_group_name_H-M   'P 1'
#
loop_
_entity.id
_entity.type
_entity.pdbx_description
1 polymer ?
#
loop_
_entity_poly.entity_id
_entity_poly.type
_entity_poly.pdbx_seq_one_letter_code
_entity_poly.pdbx_strand_id
1 'polypeptide(L)'
;LVLKNVYIVTTNCVGLVTGGSVSELWSRHRELADAVAREVISIQAALTGRTFDADALIEGMLKAFDGDPDHKCMGRSAPARLARAIQQADEAGLDIPRLRGIAAAQQTT
;
A
#
# COMPACT_ATOMS: atom_id res chain seq x y z
N LEU A 1 9.68 8.97 -7.25
CA LEU A 1 9.40 8.99 -5.80
C LEU A 1 8.00 8.55 -5.45
N VAL A 2 7.00 9.04 -6.18
CA VAL A 2 5.62 8.65 -5.92
C VAL A 2 5.43 7.14 -6.15
N LEU A 3 5.93 6.62 -7.25
CA LEU A 3 5.83 5.19 -7.54
C LEU A 3 6.52 4.36 -6.46
N LYS A 4 7.70 4.79 -6.02
CA LYS A 4 8.43 4.11 -4.94
C LYS A 4 7.61 4.08 -3.66
N ASN A 5 6.97 5.20 -3.30
CA ASN A 5 6.13 5.28 -2.10
C ASN A 5 4.91 4.37 -2.21
N VAL A 6 4.26 4.34 -3.38
CA VAL A 6 3.13 3.44 -3.61
C VAL A 6 3.55 1.99 -3.42
N TYR A 7 4.66 1.60 -4.02
CA TYR A 7 5.22 0.24 -3.88
C TYR A 7 5.47 -0.07 -2.39
N ILE A 8 6.22 0.78 -1.71
CA ILE A 8 6.67 0.50 -0.34
C ILE A 8 5.47 0.46 0.63
N VAL A 9 4.60 1.45 0.58
CA VAL A 9 3.49 1.52 1.54
C VAL A 9 2.47 0.41 1.28
N THR A 10 2.13 0.18 0.01
CA THR A 10 1.19 -0.88 -0.34
C THR A 10 1.69 -2.25 0.10
N THR A 11 2.92 -2.60 -0.27
CA THR A 11 3.46 -3.93 0.07
C THR A 11 3.60 -4.13 1.55
N ASN A 12 4.09 -3.12 2.28
CA ASN A 12 4.25 -3.23 3.72
C ASN A 12 2.91 -3.36 4.44
N CYS A 13 1.93 -2.54 4.08
CA CYS A 13 0.64 -2.55 4.77
C CYS A 13 -0.13 -3.84 4.49
N VAL A 14 -0.21 -4.27 3.23
CA VAL A 14 -0.88 -5.52 2.88
C VAL A 14 -0.12 -6.70 3.48
N GLY A 15 1.21 -6.66 3.46
CA GLY A 15 2.06 -7.69 4.04
C GLY A 15 1.81 -7.95 5.52
N LEU A 16 1.35 -6.95 6.28
CA LEU A 16 0.98 -7.13 7.69
C LEU A 16 -0.15 -8.16 7.86
N VAL A 17 -1.00 -8.31 6.86
CA VAL A 17 -2.11 -9.26 6.88
C VAL A 17 -1.74 -10.56 6.18
N THR A 18 -1.05 -10.48 5.04
CA THR A 18 -0.83 -11.63 4.16
C THR A 18 0.54 -12.28 4.32
N GLY A 19 1.55 -11.51 4.72
CA GLY A 19 2.94 -11.98 4.67
C GLY A 19 3.38 -12.29 3.25
N GLY A 20 4.42 -13.06 3.11
CA GLY A 20 4.89 -13.59 1.83
C GLY A 20 5.64 -12.62 0.95
N SER A 21 5.72 -12.97 -0.32
CA SER A 21 6.42 -12.19 -1.35
C SER A 21 5.48 -11.30 -2.13
N VAL A 22 6.06 -10.36 -2.91
CA VAL A 22 5.25 -9.46 -3.73
C VAL A 22 4.51 -10.21 -4.85
N SER A 23 5.08 -11.29 -5.37
CA SER A 23 4.36 -12.10 -6.37
C SER A 23 3.16 -12.79 -5.76
N GLU A 24 3.27 -13.31 -4.55
CA GLU A 24 2.16 -13.93 -3.83
C GLU A 24 1.06 -12.91 -3.49
N LEU A 25 1.47 -11.71 -3.12
CA LEU A 25 0.55 -10.62 -2.82
C LEU A 25 -0.37 -10.35 -4.01
N TRP A 26 0.16 -10.29 -5.22
CA TRP A 26 -0.63 -10.01 -6.41
C TRP A 26 -1.39 -11.25 -6.91
N SER A 27 -0.78 -12.43 -6.84
CA SER A 27 -1.42 -13.65 -7.33
C SER A 27 -2.54 -14.15 -6.41
N ARG A 28 -2.42 -13.96 -5.10
CA ARG A 28 -3.37 -14.50 -4.11
C ARG A 28 -4.26 -13.44 -3.47
N HIS A 29 -3.81 -12.19 -3.41
CA HIS A 29 -4.47 -11.11 -2.66
C HIS A 29 -4.67 -9.87 -3.50
N ARG A 30 -4.91 -10.07 -4.79
CA ARG A 30 -5.00 -9.00 -5.79
C ARG A 30 -6.01 -7.93 -5.44
N GLU A 31 -7.21 -8.31 -5.03
CA GLU A 31 -8.27 -7.36 -4.72
C GLU A 31 -7.85 -6.42 -3.58
N LEU A 32 -7.30 -6.99 -2.51
CA LEU A 32 -6.83 -6.20 -1.38
C LEU A 32 -5.66 -5.30 -1.78
N ALA A 33 -4.69 -5.87 -2.49
CA ALA A 33 -3.50 -5.12 -2.91
C ALA A 33 -3.86 -3.96 -3.83
N ASP A 34 -4.74 -4.18 -4.80
CA ASP A 34 -5.20 -3.13 -5.70
C ASP A 34 -5.95 -2.03 -4.95
N ALA A 35 -6.86 -2.41 -4.05
CA ALA A 35 -7.62 -1.45 -3.28
C ALA A 35 -6.71 -0.60 -2.37
N VAL A 36 -5.76 -1.23 -1.69
CA VAL A 36 -4.80 -0.52 -0.83
C VAL A 36 -3.92 0.41 -1.67
N ALA A 37 -3.45 -0.05 -2.84
CA ALA A 37 -2.64 0.79 -3.71
C ALA A 37 -3.39 2.06 -4.10
N ARG A 38 -4.68 1.96 -4.44
CA ARG A 38 -5.49 3.13 -4.79
C ARG A 38 -5.67 4.07 -3.60
N GLU A 39 -5.83 3.55 -2.39
CA GLU A 39 -5.89 4.37 -1.18
C GLU A 39 -4.57 5.12 -0.96
N VAL A 40 -3.44 4.43 -1.11
CA VAL A 40 -2.12 5.04 -0.98
C VAL A 40 -1.91 6.13 -2.03
N ILE A 41 -2.35 5.89 -3.27
CA ILE A 41 -2.26 6.87 -4.34
C ILE A 41 -3.08 8.13 -3.99
N SER A 42 -4.27 7.96 -3.42
CA SER A 42 -5.07 9.12 -3.01
C SER A 42 -4.38 9.94 -1.92
N ILE A 43 -3.67 9.28 -0.99
CA ILE A 43 -2.87 9.96 0.02
C ILE A 43 -1.73 10.75 -0.65
N GLN A 44 -1.02 10.13 -1.58
CA GLN A 44 0.07 10.80 -2.29
C GLN A 44 -0.44 12.01 -3.09
N ALA A 45 -1.62 11.89 -3.71
CA ALA A 45 -2.23 13.00 -4.43
C ALA A 45 -2.52 14.18 -3.49
N ALA A 46 -3.06 13.90 -2.30
CA ALA A 46 -3.35 14.93 -1.31
C ALA A 46 -2.07 15.60 -0.79
N LEU A 47 -1.02 14.79 -0.51
CA LEU A 47 0.24 15.32 0.01
C LEU A 47 0.98 16.21 -0.98
N THR A 48 0.89 15.90 -2.27
CA THR A 48 1.62 16.62 -3.32
C THR A 48 0.77 17.71 -3.99
N GLY A 49 -0.54 17.71 -3.78
CA GLY A 49 -1.46 18.61 -4.48
C GLY A 49 -1.58 18.28 -5.96
N ARG A 50 -1.26 17.05 -6.36
CA ARG A 50 -1.24 16.62 -7.76
C ARG A 50 -2.24 15.49 -7.99
N THR A 51 -2.71 15.37 -9.23
CA THR A 51 -3.55 14.26 -9.66
C THR A 51 -2.68 13.23 -10.34
N PHE A 52 -2.89 11.94 -10.01
CA PHE A 52 -2.14 10.84 -10.61
C PHE A 52 -3.05 9.88 -11.33
N ASP A 53 -2.52 9.25 -12.39
CA ASP A 53 -3.16 8.13 -13.06
C ASP A 53 -2.91 6.88 -12.21
N ALA A 54 -3.92 6.46 -11.44
CA ALA A 54 -3.80 5.32 -10.54
C ALA A 54 -3.46 4.04 -11.29
N ASP A 55 -4.09 3.80 -12.44
CA ASP A 55 -3.84 2.60 -13.22
C ASP A 55 -2.38 2.54 -13.69
N ALA A 56 -1.84 3.67 -14.13
CA ALA A 56 -0.44 3.75 -14.56
C ALA A 56 0.53 3.48 -13.41
N LEU A 57 0.23 4.01 -12.21
CA LEU A 57 1.07 3.78 -11.04
C LEU A 57 1.02 2.31 -10.59
N ILE A 58 -0.16 1.71 -10.61
CA ILE A 58 -0.31 0.29 -10.27
C ILE A 58 0.45 -0.58 -11.29
N GLU A 59 0.35 -0.25 -12.57
CA GLU A 59 1.10 -0.96 -13.61
C GLU A 59 2.61 -0.87 -13.37
N GLY A 60 3.10 0.31 -12.99
CA GLY A 60 4.51 0.49 -12.63
C GLY A 60 4.92 -0.34 -11.42
N MET A 61 4.04 -0.42 -10.41
CA MET A 61 4.26 -1.27 -9.25
C MET A 61 4.37 -2.75 -9.65
N LEU A 62 3.50 -3.20 -10.55
CA LEU A 62 3.51 -4.59 -11.03
C LEU A 62 4.78 -4.92 -11.82
N LYS A 63 5.29 -3.97 -12.60
CA LYS A 63 6.58 -4.14 -13.27
C LYS A 63 7.72 -4.31 -12.26
N ALA A 64 7.66 -3.57 -11.15
CA ALA A 64 8.66 -3.72 -10.09
C ALA A 64 8.54 -5.09 -9.43
N PHE A 65 7.33 -5.62 -9.25
CA PHE A 65 7.14 -6.99 -8.74
C PHE A 65 7.76 -8.03 -9.67
N ASP A 66 7.57 -7.87 -10.98
CA ASP A 66 8.14 -8.78 -11.97
C ASP A 66 9.67 -8.75 -11.96
N GLY A 67 10.25 -7.59 -11.65
CA GLY A 67 11.71 -7.44 -11.57
C GLY A 67 12.32 -8.12 -10.34
N ASP A 68 11.53 -8.33 -9.28
CA ASP A 68 11.99 -8.98 -8.05
C ASP A 68 10.81 -9.67 -7.36
N PRO A 69 10.29 -10.78 -7.97
CA PRO A 69 9.05 -11.41 -7.51
C PRO A 69 9.14 -12.04 -6.12
N ASP A 70 10.34 -12.40 -5.69
CA ASP A 70 10.56 -13.04 -4.39
C ASP A 70 10.79 -12.04 -3.26
N HIS A 71 10.76 -10.75 -3.57
CA HIS A 71 10.96 -9.70 -2.56
C HIS A 71 9.87 -9.81 -1.49
N LYS A 72 10.26 -9.74 -0.22
CA LYS A 72 9.31 -9.79 0.89
C LYS A 72 8.45 -8.55 0.92
N CYS A 73 7.13 -8.74 1.11
CA CYS A 73 6.18 -7.64 1.18
C CYS A 73 6.47 -6.71 2.35
N MET A 74 6.69 -7.29 3.52
CA MET A 74 6.73 -6.57 4.77
C MET A 74 8.14 -6.53 5.34
N GLY A 75 8.56 -5.34 5.78
CA GLY A 75 9.78 -5.16 6.52
C GLY A 75 9.51 -4.75 7.96
N ARG A 76 10.57 -4.46 8.70
CA ARG A 76 10.54 -4.04 10.09
C ARG A 76 9.71 -2.78 10.32
N SER A 77 9.65 -1.90 9.35
CA SER A 77 8.97 -0.61 9.44
C SER A 77 7.50 -0.65 9.04
N ALA A 78 6.95 -1.82 8.70
CA ALA A 78 5.58 -1.93 8.20
C ALA A 78 4.53 -1.32 9.14
N PRO A 79 4.54 -1.59 10.47
CA PRO A 79 3.55 -0.98 11.35
C PRO A 79 3.63 0.54 11.39
N ALA A 80 4.85 1.10 11.39
CA ALA A 80 5.04 2.54 11.38
C ALA A 80 4.57 3.17 10.07
N ARG A 81 4.76 2.49 8.94
CA ARG A 81 4.29 2.96 7.63
C ARG A 81 2.77 2.99 7.58
N LEU A 82 2.12 1.99 8.13
CA LEU A 82 0.66 1.96 8.21
C LEU A 82 0.13 3.10 9.06
N ALA A 83 0.69 3.30 10.25
CA ALA A 83 0.28 4.38 11.15
C ALA A 83 0.44 5.74 10.49
N ARG A 84 1.56 5.96 9.80
CA ARG A 84 1.83 7.21 9.11
C ARG A 84 0.84 7.45 7.96
N ALA A 85 0.53 6.42 7.18
CA ALA A 85 -0.43 6.53 6.08
C ALA A 85 -1.82 6.94 6.60
N ILE A 86 -2.27 6.33 7.69
CA ILE A 86 -3.54 6.66 8.30
C ILE A 86 -3.55 8.10 8.83
N GLN A 87 -2.47 8.52 9.48
CA GLN A 87 -2.33 9.89 9.97
C GLN A 87 -2.43 10.90 8.82
N GLN A 88 -1.73 10.64 7.72
CA GLN A 88 -1.76 11.51 6.55
C GLN A 88 -3.17 11.59 5.94
N ALA A 89 -3.87 10.45 5.88
CA ALA A 89 -5.23 10.42 5.37
C ALA A 89 -6.19 11.17 6.27
N ASP A 90 -6.03 11.04 7.60
CA ASP A 90 -6.87 11.77 8.56
C ASP A 90 -6.69 13.28 8.41
N GLU A 91 -5.46 13.75 8.27
CA GLU A 91 -5.17 15.16 8.08
C GLU A 91 -5.75 15.70 6.78
N ALA A 92 -5.84 14.88 5.74
CA ALA A 92 -6.39 15.26 4.44
C ALA A 92 -7.90 14.99 4.31
N GLY A 93 -8.52 14.35 5.31
CA GLY A 93 -9.93 14.02 5.28
C GLY A 93 -10.30 12.95 4.27
N LEU A 94 -9.40 12.01 4.02
CA LEU A 94 -9.61 10.95 3.02
C LEU A 94 -10.26 9.70 3.61
N ASP A 95 -11.06 9.02 2.79
CA ASP A 95 -11.64 7.75 3.14
C ASP A 95 -10.72 6.62 2.68
N ILE A 96 -10.22 5.83 3.64
CA ILE A 96 -9.27 4.75 3.38
C ILE A 96 -9.69 3.47 4.11
N PRO A 97 -10.84 2.88 3.75
CA PRO A 97 -11.41 1.77 4.53
C PRO A 97 -10.52 0.53 4.62
N ARG A 98 -9.75 0.22 3.56
CA ARG A 98 -8.89 -0.97 3.57
C ARG A 98 -7.69 -0.80 4.49
N LEU A 99 -7.04 0.36 4.46
CA LEU A 99 -5.94 0.65 5.39
C LEU A 99 -6.43 0.65 6.84
N ARG A 100 -7.62 1.21 7.10
CA ARG A 100 -8.21 1.18 8.44
C ARG A 100 -8.54 -0.24 8.88
N GLY A 101 -9.03 -1.07 7.96
CA GLY A 101 -9.29 -2.48 8.24
C GLY A 101 -8.03 -3.25 8.62
N ILE A 102 -6.92 -2.98 7.95
CA ILE A 102 -5.63 -3.58 8.28
C ILE A 102 -5.19 -3.14 9.69
N ALA A 103 -5.32 -1.85 10.00
CA ALA A 103 -4.95 -1.35 11.32
C ALA A 103 -5.80 -1.98 12.43
N ALA A 104 -7.09 -2.14 12.21
CA ALA A 104 -7.99 -2.80 13.16
C ALA A 104 -7.58 -4.25 13.40
N ALA A 105 -7.21 -4.97 12.34
CA ALA A 105 -6.75 -6.35 12.44
C ALA A 105 -5.47 -6.46 13.27
N GLN A 106 -4.56 -5.48 13.18
CA GLN A 106 -3.34 -5.46 13.97
C GLN A 106 -3.62 -5.26 15.46
N GLN A 107 -4.68 -4.55 15.80
CA GLN A 107 -5.01 -4.25 17.20
C GLN A 107 -5.68 -5.42 17.93
N THR A 108 -6.19 -6.39 17.21
CA THR A 108 -6.88 -7.56 17.80
C THR A 108 -5.95 -8.70 18.15
N THR A 109 -4.68 -8.59 17.84
CA THR A 109 -3.67 -9.61 18.20
C THR A 109 -2.88 -9.23 19.48
#